data_89af33bc9d2366050268cf8a33261b4d
#
_entry.id   89af33bc9d2366050268cf8a33261b4d
#
_cell.length_a   1.000
_cell.length_b   1.000
_cell.length_c   1.000
_cell.angle_alpha   90.00
_cell.angle_beta   90.00
_cell.angle_gamma   90.00
#
_symmetry.space_group_name_H-M   'P 1'
#
loop_
_entity.id
_entity.type
_entity.pdbx_description
1 polymer ?
#
loop_
_entity_poly.entity_id
_entity_poly.type
_entity_poly.pdbx_seq_one_letter_code
_entity_poly.pdbx_strand_id
1 'polypeptide(L)'
;MRTASVENGYGMLSPARPRQGRPAEQVFSPLLCRSQQTLYLGLMSEKAEPIIAVLLPCYNEEVTIGKVVRDFKAALPDADVYVYDNNSTDRTAEIASGEGAIVRKEPRQGKGNVIRAMFEDIDADVYVMADGDDTYPADAAPAMVDKVLEGYDMVIGDRLSSTYFQENKRPFHNFGNRLVRGSINGLFHANVTDIMTGYRAFSFTFVKTYPVLSRGFEVETEMTIHSLNNNLRLYEMPIQYRDRPEGSVSKLDTVGDGIKVMGTIFRMIREYKPLPFFGGIGCVLGILGVVLCGTVTVDFWNTGMVARFPTLIGAVMLVIAGLLLFVTGVVLDVMAKNDRKAFIVETNSFAMLRRQHNHDTFPTSHV
;
A
#
# COMPACT_ATOMS: atom_id res chain seq x y z
N MET A 1 73.81 -2.68 -4.49
CA MET A 1 74.39 -3.49 -5.56
C MET A 1 73.39 -3.68 -6.68
N ARG A 2 73.74 -3.15 -7.87
CA ARG A 2 73.16 -3.35 -9.23
C ARG A 2 71.67 -3.17 -9.45
N THR A 3 71.25 -2.03 -9.82
CA THR A 3 70.79 -1.40 -11.09
C THR A 3 70.68 -2.31 -12.31
N ALA A 4 69.50 -2.35 -12.94
CA ALA A 4 69.42 -2.49 -14.39
C ALA A 4 68.10 -1.80 -14.88
N SER A 5 68.36 -0.68 -15.54
CA SER A 5 67.40 0.03 -16.43
C SER A 5 67.30 -0.73 -17.76
N VAL A 6 66.18 -0.75 -18.43
CA VAL A 6 66.12 -0.91 -19.89
C VAL A 6 65.05 0.05 -20.43
N GLU A 7 65.55 0.81 -21.43
CA GLU A 7 64.87 1.91 -22.13
C GLU A 7 63.87 1.47 -23.23
N ASN A 8 62.93 2.33 -23.46
CA ASN A 8 62.34 2.89 -24.69
C ASN A 8 62.37 2.09 -26.02
N GLY A 9 61.21 2.07 -26.63
CA GLY A 9 61.03 1.81 -28.04
C GLY A 9 59.70 2.36 -28.56
N TYR A 10 59.66 3.68 -28.87
CA TYR A 10 58.55 4.29 -29.63
C TYR A 10 58.71 3.95 -31.11
N GLY A 11 57.74 3.25 -31.68
CA GLY A 11 57.57 3.05 -33.11
C GLY A 11 56.31 3.70 -33.62
N MET A 12 56.42 4.90 -34.19
CA MET A 12 55.30 5.54 -34.96
C MET A 12 55.08 4.76 -36.25
N LEU A 13 53.86 4.34 -36.50
CA LEU A 13 53.37 3.94 -37.80
C LEU A 13 52.17 4.81 -38.22
N SER A 14 52.38 5.47 -39.37
CA SER A 14 51.47 6.38 -40.06
C SER A 14 50.18 5.70 -40.52
N PRO A 15 49.03 6.40 -40.60
CA PRO A 15 47.74 5.82 -41.00
C PRO A 15 47.62 5.65 -42.53
N ALA A 16 47.28 4.41 -42.95
CA ALA A 16 46.93 4.12 -44.32
C ALA A 16 45.48 4.57 -44.64
N ARG A 17 45.28 5.23 -45.77
CA ARG A 17 44.00 5.71 -46.30
C ARG A 17 43.11 4.50 -46.69
N PRO A 18 41.83 4.50 -46.40
CA PRO A 18 40.88 3.48 -46.91
C PRO A 18 40.54 3.74 -48.37
N ARG A 19 40.56 2.70 -49.18
CA ARG A 19 40.04 2.67 -50.57
C ARG A 19 38.51 2.74 -50.56
N GLN A 20 37.97 3.68 -51.35
CA GLN A 20 36.55 3.79 -51.69
C GLN A 20 36.12 2.53 -52.51
N GLY A 21 35.28 1.68 -51.88
CA GLY A 21 34.49 0.68 -52.56
C GLY A 21 33.05 1.14 -52.70
N ARG A 22 32.48 1.04 -53.90
CA ARG A 22 31.09 1.42 -54.23
C ARG A 22 30.09 0.60 -53.40
N PRO A 23 28.96 1.15 -52.95
CA PRO A 23 27.92 0.39 -52.30
C PRO A 23 27.16 -0.48 -53.30
N ALA A 24 27.07 -1.79 -53.05
CA ALA A 24 26.12 -2.68 -53.74
C ALA A 24 24.72 -2.33 -53.23
N GLU A 25 23.87 -1.80 -54.09
CA GLU A 25 22.43 -1.68 -53.87
C GLU A 25 21.84 -3.09 -53.78
N GLN A 26 21.61 -3.55 -52.52
CA GLN A 26 20.71 -4.68 -52.30
C GLN A 26 19.28 -4.17 -52.40
N VAL A 27 18.62 -4.53 -53.49
CA VAL A 27 17.18 -4.37 -53.69
C VAL A 27 16.47 -5.28 -52.71
N PHE A 28 16.12 -4.77 -51.55
CA PHE A 28 15.23 -5.45 -50.61
C PHE A 28 13.79 -5.35 -51.09
N SER A 29 13.23 -6.51 -51.50
CA SER A 29 11.84 -6.62 -51.91
C SER A 29 10.88 -6.24 -50.77
N PRO A 30 9.96 -5.27 -50.93
CA PRO A 30 9.04 -4.83 -49.89
C PRO A 30 8.03 -5.88 -49.41
N LEU A 31 7.91 -7.00 -50.11
CA LEU A 31 6.97 -8.09 -49.80
C LEU A 31 7.45 -9.01 -48.66
N LEU A 32 8.76 -9.17 -48.47
CA LEU A 32 9.32 -9.98 -47.39
C LEU A 32 9.26 -9.28 -46.03
N CYS A 33 9.25 -7.93 -46.01
CA CYS A 33 9.17 -7.17 -44.77
C CYS A 33 7.76 -7.20 -44.13
N ARG A 34 6.70 -7.32 -44.95
CA ARG A 34 5.32 -7.36 -44.44
C ARG A 34 4.96 -8.71 -43.81
N SER A 35 5.44 -9.82 -44.34
CA SER A 35 5.17 -11.14 -43.77
C SER A 35 5.93 -11.35 -42.43
N GLN A 36 7.14 -10.83 -42.30
CA GLN A 36 7.89 -10.89 -41.05
C GLN A 36 7.32 -9.95 -39.97
N GLN A 37 6.86 -8.76 -40.34
CA GLN A 37 6.18 -7.87 -39.38
C GLN A 37 4.84 -8.44 -38.91
N THR A 38 4.07 -9.11 -39.77
CA THR A 38 2.81 -9.75 -39.37
C THR A 38 3.07 -11.01 -38.51
N LEU A 39 4.15 -11.74 -38.78
CA LEU A 39 4.58 -12.86 -37.92
C LEU A 39 5.12 -12.37 -36.57
N TYR A 40 5.89 -11.28 -36.55
CA TYR A 40 6.39 -10.66 -35.31
C TYR A 40 5.25 -10.06 -34.46
N LEU A 41 4.25 -9.44 -35.06
CA LEU A 41 3.05 -8.96 -34.38
C LEU A 41 2.17 -10.13 -33.90
N GLY A 42 2.12 -11.26 -34.60
CA GLY A 42 1.42 -12.46 -34.17
C GLY A 42 2.13 -13.20 -33.03
N LEU A 43 3.46 -13.18 -32.98
CA LEU A 43 4.26 -13.81 -31.92
C LEU A 43 4.37 -12.95 -30.66
N MET A 44 4.03 -11.65 -30.71
CA MET A 44 3.97 -10.77 -29.55
C MET A 44 2.60 -10.78 -28.84
N SER A 45 1.63 -11.58 -29.30
CA SER A 45 0.24 -11.57 -28.83
C SER A 45 -0.23 -12.84 -28.10
N GLU A 46 0.66 -13.59 -27.49
CA GLU A 46 0.24 -14.53 -26.46
C GLU A 46 0.71 -14.02 -25.10
N LYS A 47 0.25 -12.82 -24.72
CA LYS A 47 0.27 -12.41 -23.34
C LYS A 47 -0.73 -13.32 -22.64
N ALA A 48 -0.23 -14.23 -21.80
CA ALA A 48 -1.10 -15.05 -20.97
C ALA A 48 -2.14 -14.12 -20.32
N GLU A 49 -3.40 -14.51 -20.35
CA GLU A 49 -4.46 -13.73 -19.73
C GLU A 49 -4.14 -13.55 -18.23
N PRO A 50 -4.35 -12.35 -17.67
CA PRO A 50 -3.99 -12.10 -16.29
C PRO A 50 -4.86 -12.95 -15.35
N ILE A 51 -4.23 -13.59 -14.38
CA ILE A 51 -4.94 -14.33 -13.33
C ILE A 51 -5.57 -13.31 -12.37
N ILE A 52 -6.89 -13.36 -12.25
CA ILE A 52 -7.66 -12.46 -11.39
C ILE A 52 -8.24 -13.26 -10.23
N ALA A 53 -8.06 -12.79 -9.00
CA ALA A 53 -8.65 -13.35 -7.80
C ALA A 53 -9.59 -12.36 -7.12
N VAL A 54 -10.82 -12.77 -6.86
CA VAL A 54 -11.78 -12.02 -6.02
C VAL A 54 -11.68 -12.55 -4.59
N LEU A 55 -11.48 -11.65 -3.63
CA LEU A 55 -11.24 -11.94 -2.22
C LEU A 55 -12.41 -11.47 -1.37
N LEU A 56 -13.16 -12.39 -0.79
CA LEU A 56 -14.34 -12.11 0.03
C LEU A 56 -14.11 -12.60 1.48
N PRO A 57 -13.63 -11.75 2.39
CA PRO A 57 -13.58 -12.06 3.82
C PRO A 57 -14.99 -12.08 4.40
N CYS A 58 -15.40 -13.19 5.02
CA CYS A 58 -16.77 -13.40 5.48
C CYS A 58 -16.84 -13.82 6.95
N TYR A 59 -17.84 -13.29 7.65
CA TYR A 59 -18.23 -13.71 9.00
C TYR A 59 -19.73 -13.53 9.20
N ASN A 60 -20.49 -14.62 9.24
CA ASN A 60 -21.97 -14.65 9.36
C ASN A 60 -22.66 -13.78 8.28
N GLU A 61 -22.48 -14.14 7.01
CA GLU A 61 -23.04 -13.44 5.85
C GLU A 61 -23.94 -14.37 4.99
N GLU A 62 -24.65 -15.35 5.62
CA GLU A 62 -25.48 -16.32 4.90
C GLU A 62 -26.58 -15.69 4.02
N VAL A 63 -27.06 -14.49 4.41
CA VAL A 63 -28.11 -13.76 3.69
C VAL A 63 -27.61 -13.21 2.35
N THR A 64 -26.35 -12.83 2.27
CA THR A 64 -25.79 -12.02 1.18
C THR A 64 -24.77 -12.74 0.32
N ILE A 65 -23.98 -13.64 0.93
CA ILE A 65 -22.81 -14.23 0.28
C ILE A 65 -23.13 -14.94 -1.04
N GLY A 66 -24.24 -15.65 -1.14
CA GLY A 66 -24.63 -16.34 -2.37
C GLY A 66 -24.83 -15.38 -3.54
N LYS A 67 -25.50 -14.23 -3.31
CA LYS A 67 -25.65 -13.20 -4.31
C LYS A 67 -24.32 -12.56 -4.68
N VAL A 68 -23.48 -12.23 -3.69
CA VAL A 68 -22.17 -11.60 -3.90
C VAL A 68 -21.28 -12.48 -4.78
N VAL A 69 -21.21 -13.79 -4.51
CA VAL A 69 -20.45 -14.73 -5.33
C VAL A 69 -20.94 -14.77 -6.78
N ARG A 70 -22.27 -14.87 -6.99
CA ARG A 70 -22.84 -14.85 -8.34
C ARG A 70 -22.55 -13.56 -9.08
N ASP A 71 -22.71 -12.41 -8.41
CA ASP A 71 -22.50 -11.10 -9.01
C ASP A 71 -21.04 -10.92 -9.46
N PHE A 72 -20.06 -11.30 -8.62
CA PHE A 72 -18.65 -11.24 -9.00
C PHE A 72 -18.28 -12.22 -10.11
N LYS A 73 -18.83 -13.43 -10.12
CA LYS A 73 -18.65 -14.38 -11.23
C LYS A 73 -19.24 -13.88 -12.54
N ALA A 74 -20.35 -13.15 -12.48
CA ALA A 74 -20.94 -12.54 -13.67
C ALA A 74 -20.13 -11.34 -14.16
N ALA A 75 -19.58 -10.53 -13.26
CA ALA A 75 -18.76 -9.36 -13.60
C ALA A 75 -17.35 -9.70 -14.07
N LEU A 76 -16.76 -10.78 -13.53
CA LEU A 76 -15.42 -11.28 -13.83
C LEU A 76 -15.47 -12.79 -14.07
N PRO A 77 -15.93 -13.24 -15.26
CA PRO A 77 -16.17 -14.67 -15.55
C PRO A 77 -14.92 -15.55 -15.44
N ASP A 78 -13.76 -14.99 -15.75
CA ASP A 78 -12.47 -15.70 -15.75
C ASP A 78 -11.72 -15.59 -14.41
N ALA A 79 -12.33 -14.95 -13.39
CA ALA A 79 -11.72 -14.78 -12.08
C ALA A 79 -12.08 -15.93 -11.13
N ASP A 80 -11.10 -16.35 -10.33
CA ASP A 80 -11.35 -17.21 -9.18
C ASP A 80 -11.93 -16.42 -8.02
N VAL A 81 -13.09 -16.86 -7.50
CA VAL A 81 -13.73 -16.22 -6.36
C VAL A 81 -13.42 -17.01 -5.08
N TYR A 82 -12.66 -16.40 -4.19
CA TYR A 82 -12.26 -16.95 -2.90
C TYR A 82 -13.11 -16.38 -1.77
N VAL A 83 -13.70 -17.25 -0.97
CA VAL A 83 -14.40 -16.89 0.27
C VAL A 83 -13.62 -17.44 1.45
N TYR A 84 -13.16 -16.58 2.35
CA TYR A 84 -12.52 -16.99 3.59
C TYR A 84 -13.50 -16.81 4.75
N ASP A 85 -13.94 -17.95 5.27
CA ASP A 85 -14.84 -18.01 6.43
C ASP A 85 -14.06 -17.79 7.72
N ASN A 86 -14.39 -16.76 8.46
CA ASN A 86 -13.75 -16.40 9.73
C ASN A 86 -14.58 -16.84 10.94
N ASN A 87 -14.78 -18.17 11.07
CA ASN A 87 -15.56 -18.80 12.13
C ASN A 87 -17.05 -18.44 12.13
N SER A 88 -17.69 -18.39 10.96
CA SER A 88 -19.15 -18.23 10.88
C SER A 88 -19.86 -19.37 11.61
N THR A 89 -20.96 -19.02 12.24
CA THR A 89 -21.86 -19.96 12.94
C THR A 89 -23.13 -20.24 12.17
N ASP A 90 -23.31 -19.59 11.02
CA ASP A 90 -24.40 -19.72 10.07
C ASP A 90 -23.97 -20.55 8.84
N ARG A 91 -24.79 -20.53 7.79
CA ARG A 91 -24.53 -21.28 6.56
C ARG A 91 -23.67 -20.56 5.53
N THR A 92 -22.91 -19.53 5.92
CA THR A 92 -22.08 -18.73 5.02
C THR A 92 -21.18 -19.58 4.12
N ALA A 93 -20.38 -20.48 4.72
CA ALA A 93 -19.43 -21.33 3.98
C ALA A 93 -20.13 -22.32 3.03
N GLU A 94 -21.24 -22.92 3.45
CA GLU A 94 -22.04 -23.85 2.66
C GLU A 94 -22.62 -23.15 1.42
N ILE A 95 -23.24 -21.99 1.61
CA ILE A 95 -23.85 -21.20 0.54
C ILE A 95 -22.80 -20.72 -0.46
N ALA A 96 -21.67 -20.19 0.02
CA ALA A 96 -20.58 -19.75 -0.84
C ALA A 96 -20.04 -20.89 -1.72
N SER A 97 -19.83 -22.07 -1.13
CA SER A 97 -19.39 -23.27 -1.85
C SER A 97 -20.44 -23.73 -2.88
N GLY A 98 -21.73 -23.67 -2.55
CA GLY A 98 -22.83 -24.01 -3.45
C GLY A 98 -22.89 -23.11 -4.70
N GLU A 99 -22.48 -21.85 -4.59
CA GLU A 99 -22.35 -20.91 -5.70
C GLU A 99 -21.02 -21.02 -6.45
N GLY A 100 -20.20 -22.02 -6.08
CA GLY A 100 -18.94 -22.37 -6.74
C GLY A 100 -17.77 -21.44 -6.37
N ALA A 101 -17.79 -20.80 -5.21
CA ALA A 101 -16.60 -20.12 -4.67
C ALA A 101 -15.61 -21.14 -4.09
N ILE A 102 -14.32 -20.79 -4.11
CA ILE A 102 -13.26 -21.53 -3.43
C ILE A 102 -13.29 -21.11 -1.95
N VAL A 103 -13.87 -21.96 -1.10
CA VAL A 103 -14.03 -21.64 0.32
C VAL A 103 -12.84 -22.15 1.13
N ARG A 104 -12.25 -21.25 1.94
CA ARG A 104 -11.20 -21.58 2.92
C ARG A 104 -11.61 -21.06 4.30
N LYS A 105 -10.97 -21.57 5.34
CA LYS A 105 -11.29 -21.21 6.73
C LYS A 105 -10.08 -20.55 7.40
N GLU A 106 -10.29 -19.37 8.01
CA GLU A 106 -9.29 -18.71 8.85
C GLU A 106 -9.76 -18.75 10.32
N PRO A 107 -9.12 -19.55 11.17
CA PRO A 107 -9.55 -19.72 12.56
C PRO A 107 -9.22 -18.53 13.47
N ARG A 108 -8.27 -17.67 13.09
CA ARG A 108 -7.94 -16.47 13.86
C ARG A 108 -8.98 -15.38 13.57
N GLN A 109 -9.79 -15.06 14.58
CA GLN A 109 -10.87 -14.09 14.44
C GLN A 109 -10.33 -12.70 14.11
N GLY A 110 -10.93 -12.03 13.09
CA GLY A 110 -10.66 -10.66 12.71
C GLY A 110 -10.33 -10.50 11.23
N LYS A 111 -10.90 -9.46 10.61
CA LYS A 111 -10.78 -9.19 9.17
C LYS A 111 -9.33 -9.10 8.68
N GLY A 112 -8.44 -8.45 9.46
CA GLY A 112 -7.02 -8.38 9.13
C GLY A 112 -6.33 -9.75 9.10
N ASN A 113 -6.69 -10.69 9.97
CA ASN A 113 -6.15 -12.05 9.94
C ASN A 113 -6.60 -12.79 8.67
N VAL A 114 -7.86 -12.60 8.26
CA VAL A 114 -8.40 -13.16 7.02
C VAL A 114 -7.64 -12.62 5.81
N ILE A 115 -7.48 -11.31 5.72
CA ILE A 115 -6.77 -10.66 4.60
C ILE A 115 -5.32 -11.14 4.53
N ARG A 116 -4.65 -11.28 5.69
CA ARG A 116 -3.29 -11.86 5.74
C ARG A 116 -3.25 -13.24 5.13
N ALA A 117 -4.15 -14.14 5.55
CA ALA A 117 -4.20 -15.50 5.01
C ALA A 117 -4.49 -15.51 3.50
N MET A 118 -5.41 -14.67 3.02
CA MET A 118 -5.68 -14.52 1.59
C MET A 118 -4.44 -14.07 0.81
N PHE A 119 -3.70 -13.08 1.30
CA PHE A 119 -2.51 -12.54 0.65
C PHE A 119 -1.32 -13.52 0.67
N GLU A 120 -1.23 -14.35 1.71
CA GLU A 120 -0.24 -15.42 1.80
C GLU A 120 -0.55 -16.59 0.87
N ASP A 121 -1.82 -17.01 0.83
CA ASP A 121 -2.26 -18.28 0.20
C ASP A 121 -2.54 -18.17 -1.31
N ILE A 122 -2.89 -16.98 -1.81
CA ILE A 122 -3.41 -16.80 -3.17
C ILE A 122 -2.38 -16.08 -4.03
N ASP A 123 -2.08 -16.67 -5.20
CA ASP A 123 -1.24 -16.07 -6.23
C ASP A 123 -2.08 -15.68 -7.44
N ALA A 124 -2.12 -14.38 -7.75
CA ALA A 124 -2.82 -13.81 -8.89
C ALA A 124 -2.07 -12.57 -9.41
N ASP A 125 -2.40 -12.10 -10.60
CA ASP A 125 -1.86 -10.85 -11.16
C ASP A 125 -2.60 -9.64 -10.61
N VAL A 126 -3.91 -9.80 -10.43
CA VAL A 126 -4.81 -8.78 -9.89
C VAL A 126 -5.70 -9.40 -8.81
N TYR A 127 -5.83 -8.69 -7.70
CA TYR A 127 -6.70 -9.07 -6.60
C TYR A 127 -7.79 -8.03 -6.45
N VAL A 128 -9.05 -8.47 -6.37
CA VAL A 128 -10.20 -7.60 -6.09
C VAL A 128 -10.78 -8.02 -4.75
N MET A 129 -10.72 -7.17 -3.75
CA MET A 129 -11.24 -7.41 -2.42
C MET A 129 -12.54 -6.64 -2.21
N ALA A 130 -13.57 -7.32 -1.71
CA ALA A 130 -14.85 -6.72 -1.31
C ALA A 130 -15.41 -7.42 -0.07
N ASP A 131 -16.33 -6.76 0.65
CA ASP A 131 -17.02 -7.37 1.78
C ASP A 131 -18.14 -8.32 1.28
N GLY A 132 -18.44 -9.37 2.05
CA GLY A 132 -19.47 -10.36 1.70
C GLY A 132 -20.92 -9.91 1.97
N ASP A 133 -21.15 -8.63 2.28
CA ASP A 133 -22.41 -8.08 2.78
C ASP A 133 -23.30 -7.39 1.73
N ASP A 134 -22.99 -7.55 0.45
CA ASP A 134 -23.70 -6.98 -0.72
C ASP A 134 -23.76 -5.43 -0.74
N THR A 135 -22.85 -4.76 -0.04
CA THR A 135 -22.80 -3.29 -0.05
C THR A 135 -22.02 -2.72 -1.23
N TYR A 136 -21.16 -3.53 -1.85
CA TYR A 136 -20.34 -3.13 -2.99
C TYR A 136 -20.80 -3.76 -4.30
N PRO A 137 -21.02 -2.96 -5.35
CA PRO A 137 -21.46 -3.45 -6.64
C PRO A 137 -20.31 -4.16 -7.38
N ALA A 138 -20.55 -5.40 -7.79
CA ALA A 138 -19.57 -6.19 -8.53
C ALA A 138 -19.29 -5.64 -9.95
N ASP A 139 -20.21 -4.89 -10.53
CA ASP A 139 -20.09 -4.25 -11.85
C ASP A 139 -18.95 -3.21 -11.95
N ALA A 140 -18.49 -2.69 -10.82
CA ALA A 140 -17.30 -1.84 -10.77
C ALA A 140 -15.98 -2.61 -10.86
N ALA A 141 -15.96 -3.93 -10.58
CA ALA A 141 -14.74 -4.73 -10.50
C ALA A 141 -13.93 -4.75 -11.81
N PRO A 142 -14.50 -4.91 -13.01
CA PRO A 142 -13.73 -4.90 -14.26
C PRO A 142 -12.94 -3.61 -14.44
N ALA A 143 -13.54 -2.45 -14.19
CA ALA A 143 -12.86 -1.17 -14.29
C ALA A 143 -11.74 -0.99 -13.23
N MET A 144 -11.89 -1.58 -12.04
CA MET A 144 -10.83 -1.61 -11.03
C MET A 144 -9.66 -2.50 -11.47
N VAL A 145 -9.95 -3.67 -12.07
CA VAL A 145 -8.94 -4.57 -12.65
C VAL A 145 -8.16 -3.85 -13.74
N ASP A 146 -8.83 -3.18 -14.66
CA ASP A 146 -8.17 -2.42 -15.74
C ASP A 146 -7.18 -1.40 -15.17
N LYS A 147 -7.55 -0.68 -14.12
CA LYS A 147 -6.64 0.28 -13.48
C LYS A 147 -5.40 -0.38 -12.87
N VAL A 148 -5.54 -1.54 -12.27
CA VAL A 148 -4.37 -2.30 -11.78
C VAL A 148 -3.48 -2.73 -12.96
N LEU A 149 -4.06 -3.21 -14.06
CA LEU A 149 -3.34 -3.58 -15.28
C LEU A 149 -2.67 -2.39 -15.97
N GLU A 150 -3.22 -1.17 -15.83
CA GLU A 150 -2.56 0.09 -16.24
C GLU A 150 -1.32 0.41 -15.37
N GLY A 151 -1.08 -0.35 -14.29
CA GLY A 151 0.09 -0.24 -13.42
C GLY A 151 -0.14 0.55 -12.14
N TYR A 152 -1.38 0.69 -11.68
CA TYR A 152 -1.65 1.15 -10.32
C TYR A 152 -1.44 -0.01 -9.34
N ASP A 153 -0.86 0.29 -8.17
CA ASP A 153 -0.60 -0.71 -7.14
C ASP A 153 -1.83 -1.00 -6.29
N MET A 154 -2.64 0.03 -6.04
CA MET A 154 -3.91 -0.11 -5.34
C MET A 154 -4.97 0.82 -5.95
N VAL A 155 -6.15 0.27 -6.21
CA VAL A 155 -7.35 1.00 -6.62
C VAL A 155 -8.35 0.98 -5.46
N ILE A 156 -8.88 2.13 -5.11
CA ILE A 156 -9.81 2.35 -4.00
C ILE A 156 -11.18 2.65 -4.58
N GLY A 157 -12.20 1.87 -4.23
CA GLY A 157 -13.59 2.17 -4.52
C GLY A 157 -14.12 3.24 -3.57
N ASP A 158 -14.21 4.49 -4.05
CA ASP A 158 -14.65 5.63 -3.27
C ASP A 158 -16.17 5.69 -3.18
N ARG A 159 -16.71 5.42 -1.99
CA ARG A 159 -18.14 5.50 -1.66
C ARG A 159 -18.57 6.94 -1.40
N LEU A 160 -17.67 7.76 -0.85
CA LEU A 160 -17.98 9.07 -0.30
C LEU A 160 -18.28 10.12 -1.38
N SER A 161 -17.76 9.92 -2.58
CA SER A 161 -18.03 10.79 -3.75
C SER A 161 -19.36 10.48 -4.45
N SER A 162 -20.10 9.44 -4.02
CA SER A 162 -21.36 9.02 -4.66
C SER A 162 -22.58 9.16 -3.73
N THR A 163 -23.34 8.10 -3.56
CA THR A 163 -24.64 8.09 -2.85
C THR A 163 -24.53 7.90 -1.33
N TYR A 164 -23.35 7.59 -0.79
CA TYR A 164 -23.15 7.20 0.61
C TYR A 164 -23.78 8.16 1.63
N PHE A 165 -23.63 9.48 1.44
CA PHE A 165 -24.16 10.48 2.37
C PHE A 165 -25.69 10.66 2.28
N GLN A 166 -26.31 10.21 1.20
CA GLN A 166 -27.76 10.25 1.05
C GLN A 166 -28.42 9.09 1.80
N GLU A 167 -27.74 7.96 1.87
CA GLU A 167 -28.22 6.71 2.44
C GLU A 167 -27.82 6.53 3.92
N ASN A 168 -26.59 6.93 4.32
CA ASN A 168 -26.06 6.79 5.69
C ASN A 168 -26.17 8.09 6.52
N LYS A 169 -27.28 8.26 7.26
CA LYS A 169 -27.54 9.44 8.12
C LYS A 169 -26.97 9.33 9.55
N ARG A 170 -25.90 8.58 9.79
CA ARG A 170 -25.28 8.41 11.12
C ARG A 170 -24.31 9.55 11.42
N PRO A 171 -24.62 10.55 12.28
CA PRO A 171 -23.84 11.78 12.44
C PRO A 171 -22.42 11.56 13.01
N PHE A 172 -22.25 10.60 13.91
CA PHE A 172 -20.94 10.31 14.52
C PHE A 172 -19.96 9.57 13.59
N HIS A 173 -20.48 8.78 12.66
CA HIS A 173 -19.68 8.04 11.67
C HIS A 173 -18.98 9.00 10.68
N ASN A 174 -19.68 10.05 10.27
CA ASN A 174 -19.15 11.06 9.37
C ASN A 174 -18.03 11.91 10.00
N PHE A 175 -18.13 12.16 11.32
CA PHE A 175 -17.09 12.88 12.05
C PHE A 175 -15.80 12.04 12.14
N GLY A 176 -15.90 10.76 12.47
CA GLY A 176 -14.78 9.82 12.52
C GLY A 176 -14.03 9.73 11.18
N ASN A 177 -14.77 9.48 10.10
CA ASN A 177 -14.20 9.43 8.74
C ASN A 177 -13.48 10.73 8.35
N ARG A 178 -14.08 11.89 8.68
CA ARG A 178 -13.48 13.19 8.38
C ARG A 178 -12.19 13.42 9.16
N LEU A 179 -12.15 13.00 10.43
CA LEU A 179 -10.99 13.12 11.29
C LEU A 179 -9.84 12.21 10.81
N VAL A 180 -10.14 10.95 10.51
CA VAL A 180 -9.17 9.98 9.96
C VAL A 180 -8.59 10.50 8.65
N ARG A 181 -9.46 10.89 7.72
CA ARG A 181 -9.07 11.45 6.42
C ARG A 181 -8.21 12.70 6.56
N GLY A 182 -8.63 13.64 7.39
CA GLY A 182 -7.90 14.89 7.62
C GLY A 182 -6.51 14.64 8.22
N SER A 183 -6.41 13.73 9.17
CA SER A 183 -5.13 13.36 9.80
C SER A 183 -4.16 12.71 8.80
N ILE A 184 -4.62 11.75 8.01
CA ILE A 184 -3.78 11.03 7.05
C ILE A 184 -3.38 11.95 5.89
N ASN A 185 -4.33 12.67 5.30
CA ASN A 185 -4.04 13.58 4.19
C ASN A 185 -3.08 14.71 4.61
N GLY A 186 -3.27 15.28 5.81
CA GLY A 186 -2.34 16.30 6.35
C GLY A 186 -0.94 15.75 6.61
N LEU A 187 -0.83 14.51 7.12
CA LEU A 187 0.45 13.90 7.46
C LEU A 187 1.28 13.47 6.25
N PHE A 188 0.60 12.94 5.22
CA PHE A 188 1.25 12.41 4.01
C PHE A 188 1.17 13.37 2.81
N HIS A 189 0.57 14.56 2.99
CA HIS A 189 0.31 15.52 1.90
C HIS A 189 -0.44 14.87 0.73
N ALA A 190 -1.39 14.00 1.06
CA ALA A 190 -2.19 13.24 0.13
C ALA A 190 -3.60 13.85 -0.02
N ASN A 191 -4.37 13.36 -0.98
CA ASN A 191 -5.76 13.75 -1.15
C ASN A 191 -6.62 12.50 -1.38
N VAL A 192 -6.60 11.58 -0.42
CA VAL A 192 -7.42 10.36 -0.45
C VAL A 192 -8.79 10.67 0.15
N THR A 193 -9.84 10.26 -0.56
CA THR A 193 -11.24 10.57 -0.20
C THR A 193 -11.81 9.50 0.74
N ASP A 194 -11.74 8.22 0.37
CA ASP A 194 -12.30 7.11 1.16
C ASP A 194 -11.21 6.15 1.65
N ILE A 195 -10.73 6.38 2.87
CA ILE A 195 -9.67 5.61 3.49
C ILE A 195 -10.18 4.29 4.08
N MET A 196 -11.46 4.21 4.44
CA MET A 196 -12.02 3.12 5.22
C MET A 196 -12.90 2.17 4.39
N THR A 197 -12.89 2.28 3.07
CA THR A 197 -13.61 1.36 2.18
C THR A 197 -12.94 -0.01 2.15
N GLY A 198 -13.75 -1.07 2.18
CA GLY A 198 -13.30 -2.46 1.98
C GLY A 198 -13.21 -2.86 0.51
N TYR A 199 -13.73 -2.06 -0.44
CA TYR A 199 -13.67 -2.36 -1.86
C TYR A 199 -12.40 -1.83 -2.49
N ARG A 200 -11.49 -2.73 -2.80
CA ARG A 200 -10.17 -2.38 -3.33
C ARG A 200 -9.70 -3.39 -4.35
N ALA A 201 -8.90 -2.94 -5.30
CA ALA A 201 -8.13 -3.84 -6.15
C ALA A 201 -6.62 -3.59 -5.96
N PHE A 202 -5.82 -4.66 -6.11
CA PHE A 202 -4.39 -4.62 -5.81
C PHE A 202 -3.59 -5.31 -6.89
N SER A 203 -2.37 -4.83 -7.11
CA SER A 203 -1.36 -5.53 -7.90
C SER A 203 -0.75 -6.69 -7.10
N PHE A 204 -0.19 -7.67 -7.82
CA PHE A 204 0.61 -8.74 -7.22
C PHE A 204 1.72 -8.18 -6.32
N THR A 205 2.42 -7.14 -6.78
CA THR A 205 3.50 -6.52 -6.02
C THR A 205 3.01 -5.96 -4.69
N PHE A 206 1.87 -5.25 -4.70
CA PHE A 206 1.26 -4.77 -3.46
C PHE A 206 0.99 -5.91 -2.49
N VAL A 207 0.28 -6.94 -2.93
CA VAL A 207 -0.16 -8.05 -2.07
C VAL A 207 1.02 -8.80 -1.45
N LYS A 208 2.07 -9.05 -2.22
CA LYS A 208 3.23 -9.83 -1.74
C LYS A 208 4.26 -9.01 -0.96
N THR A 209 4.16 -7.68 -0.97
CA THR A 209 5.07 -6.81 -0.21
C THR A 209 4.40 -6.08 0.96
N TYR A 210 3.08 -6.16 1.06
CA TYR A 210 2.35 -5.52 2.16
C TYR A 210 2.28 -6.41 3.40
N PRO A 211 2.93 -6.04 4.51
CA PRO A 211 2.83 -6.77 5.77
C PRO A 211 1.52 -6.41 6.48
N VAL A 212 0.56 -7.32 6.52
CA VAL A 212 -0.70 -7.12 7.24
C VAL A 212 -0.43 -7.25 8.75
N LEU A 213 -0.39 -6.15 9.48
CA LEU A 213 -0.12 -6.12 10.92
C LEU A 213 -1.39 -6.02 11.76
N SER A 214 -2.39 -5.32 11.27
CA SER A 214 -3.69 -5.15 11.92
C SER A 214 -4.49 -6.45 11.96
N ARG A 215 -5.31 -6.62 13.01
CA ARG A 215 -6.15 -7.80 13.17
C ARG A 215 -7.61 -7.58 12.80
N GLY A 216 -8.09 -6.35 12.85
CA GLY A 216 -9.49 -5.96 12.68
C GLY A 216 -9.73 -5.08 11.47
N PHE A 217 -10.75 -4.22 11.58
CA PHE A 217 -11.19 -3.30 10.53
C PHE A 217 -10.23 -2.11 10.29
N GLU A 218 -9.22 -1.96 11.12
CA GLU A 218 -8.18 -0.96 10.91
C GLU A 218 -7.27 -1.27 9.71
N VAL A 219 -7.37 -2.46 9.15
CA VAL A 219 -6.54 -2.94 8.04
C VAL A 219 -6.69 -2.08 6.78
N GLU A 220 -7.88 -1.56 6.47
CA GLU A 220 -8.10 -0.66 5.33
C GLU A 220 -7.33 0.66 5.48
N THR A 221 -7.33 1.19 6.70
CA THR A 221 -6.54 2.39 7.04
C THR A 221 -5.04 2.10 6.93
N GLU A 222 -4.60 0.95 7.40
CA GLU A 222 -3.20 0.49 7.32
C GLU A 222 -2.74 0.36 5.88
N MET A 223 -3.51 -0.27 4.98
CA MET A 223 -3.22 -0.38 3.55
C MET A 223 -3.02 0.99 2.91
N THR A 224 -3.89 1.95 3.21
CA THR A 224 -3.80 3.30 2.65
C THR A 224 -2.53 4.00 3.13
N ILE A 225 -2.22 3.94 4.43
CA ILE A 225 -1.01 4.55 5.00
C ILE A 225 0.25 3.90 4.44
N HIS A 226 0.28 2.56 4.34
CA HIS A 226 1.39 1.83 3.73
C HIS A 226 1.66 2.30 2.30
N SER A 227 0.61 2.42 1.49
CA SER A 227 0.71 2.89 0.12
C SER A 227 1.26 4.31 0.03
N LEU A 228 0.75 5.23 0.85
CA LEU A 228 1.19 6.62 0.88
C LEU A 228 2.64 6.75 1.38
N ASN A 229 3.00 5.99 2.41
CA ASN A 229 4.36 6.00 2.96
C ASN A 229 5.41 5.50 1.95
N ASN A 230 5.06 4.50 1.16
CA ASN A 230 5.96 3.88 0.19
C ASN A 230 5.85 4.46 -1.24
N ASN A 231 5.05 5.54 -1.44
CA ASN A 231 4.78 6.17 -2.74
C ASN A 231 4.27 5.17 -3.79
N LEU A 232 3.42 4.24 -3.39
CA LEU A 232 2.76 3.34 -4.32
C LEU A 232 1.73 4.12 -5.16
N ARG A 233 1.47 3.65 -6.37
CA ARG A 233 0.53 4.30 -7.30
C ARG A 233 -0.89 3.98 -6.89
N LEU A 234 -1.60 4.98 -6.36
CA LEU A 234 -2.99 4.90 -5.95
C LEU A 234 -3.93 5.49 -7.00
N TYR A 235 -5.08 4.86 -7.17
CA TYR A 235 -6.19 5.41 -7.93
C TYR A 235 -7.48 5.32 -7.11
N GLU A 236 -8.27 6.38 -7.07
CA GLU A 236 -9.61 6.36 -6.47
C GLU A 236 -10.65 6.40 -7.57
N MET A 237 -11.60 5.49 -7.51
CA MET A 237 -12.70 5.41 -8.46
C MET A 237 -14.03 5.53 -7.72
N PRO A 238 -14.89 6.51 -8.08
CA PRO A 238 -16.23 6.61 -7.50
C PRO A 238 -17.03 5.36 -7.78
N ILE A 239 -17.62 4.77 -6.73
CA ILE A 239 -18.49 3.61 -6.84
C ILE A 239 -19.86 3.94 -6.24
N GLN A 240 -20.90 3.28 -6.73
CA GLN A 240 -22.19 3.29 -6.04
C GLN A 240 -22.08 2.45 -4.77
N TYR A 241 -22.62 2.93 -3.68
CA TYR A 241 -22.73 2.19 -2.43
C TYR A 241 -24.18 1.81 -2.21
N ARG A 242 -24.42 0.56 -1.80
CA ARG A 242 -25.76 0.05 -1.51
C ARG A 242 -25.93 -0.15 -0.02
N ASP A 243 -27.14 0.11 0.49
CA ASP A 243 -27.47 -0.28 1.85
C ASP A 243 -27.52 -1.80 1.98
N ARG A 244 -27.19 -2.30 3.15
CA ARG A 244 -27.29 -3.74 3.46
C ARG A 244 -28.74 -4.20 3.29
N PRO A 245 -28.96 -5.39 2.70
CA PRO A 245 -30.27 -5.98 2.65
C PRO A 245 -30.86 -6.22 4.05
N GLU A 246 -32.19 -6.25 4.15
CA GLU A 246 -32.88 -6.63 5.39
C GLU A 246 -32.41 -8.01 5.86
N GLY A 247 -32.08 -8.13 7.16
CA GLY A 247 -31.57 -9.36 7.77
C GLY A 247 -30.05 -9.44 7.87
N SER A 248 -29.30 -8.60 7.16
CA SER A 248 -27.83 -8.49 7.35
C SER A 248 -27.50 -7.47 8.44
N VAL A 249 -26.79 -7.90 9.49
CA VAL A 249 -26.44 -7.06 10.66
C VAL A 249 -25.01 -6.54 10.54
N SER A 250 -24.84 -5.22 10.73
CA SER A 250 -23.51 -4.62 10.80
C SER A 250 -22.75 -5.15 12.02
N LYS A 251 -21.56 -5.71 11.81
CA LYS A 251 -20.66 -6.22 12.87
C LYS A 251 -19.72 -5.13 13.38
N LEU A 252 -19.86 -3.90 12.91
CA LEU A 252 -19.04 -2.74 13.29
C LEU A 252 -19.59 -2.10 14.57
N ASP A 253 -18.79 -2.12 15.65
CA ASP A 253 -19.05 -1.33 16.85
C ASP A 253 -18.54 0.10 16.64
N THR A 254 -19.44 1.03 16.37
CA THR A 254 -19.11 2.42 15.98
C THR A 254 -18.20 3.13 16.99
N VAL A 255 -18.34 2.87 18.29
CA VAL A 255 -17.55 3.54 19.34
C VAL A 255 -16.24 2.76 19.58
N GLY A 256 -16.34 1.45 19.81
CA GLY A 256 -15.16 0.62 20.09
C GLY A 256 -14.18 0.56 18.93
N ASP A 257 -14.69 0.42 17.71
CA ASP A 257 -13.84 0.38 16.52
C ASP A 257 -13.32 1.78 16.16
N GLY A 258 -14.07 2.85 16.42
CA GLY A 258 -13.59 4.22 16.27
C GLY A 258 -12.38 4.52 17.16
N ILE A 259 -12.38 4.05 18.41
CA ILE A 259 -11.23 4.17 19.33
C ILE A 259 -10.04 3.36 18.82
N LYS A 260 -10.26 2.14 18.33
CA LYS A 260 -9.20 1.31 17.71
C LYS A 260 -8.56 1.98 16.50
N VAL A 261 -9.38 2.52 15.60
CA VAL A 261 -8.90 3.26 14.42
C VAL A 261 -8.07 4.48 14.86
N MET A 262 -8.53 5.24 15.85
CA MET A 262 -7.77 6.37 16.38
C MET A 262 -6.44 5.92 17.01
N GLY A 263 -6.44 4.84 17.79
CA GLY A 263 -5.23 4.24 18.32
C GLY A 263 -4.26 3.78 17.22
N THR A 264 -4.78 3.24 16.14
CA THR A 264 -3.99 2.83 14.98
C THR A 264 -3.38 4.02 14.26
N ILE A 265 -4.13 5.11 14.05
CA ILE A 265 -3.58 6.34 13.47
C ILE A 265 -2.45 6.90 14.35
N PHE A 266 -2.66 6.97 15.66
CA PHE A 266 -1.64 7.45 16.60
C PHE A 266 -0.37 6.59 16.56
N ARG A 267 -0.52 5.26 16.52
CA ARG A 267 0.58 4.31 16.36
C ARG A 267 1.32 4.55 15.04
N MET A 268 0.58 4.69 13.94
CA MET A 268 1.16 4.89 12.62
C MET A 268 1.86 6.25 12.47
N ILE A 269 1.33 7.33 13.06
CA ILE A 269 2.03 8.62 13.13
C ILE A 269 3.38 8.45 13.82
N ARG A 270 3.40 7.74 14.96
CA ARG A 270 4.62 7.46 15.71
C ARG A 270 5.63 6.62 14.91
N GLU A 271 5.16 5.66 14.12
CA GLU A 271 6.00 4.73 13.38
C GLU A 271 6.50 5.33 12.05
N TYR A 272 5.61 5.95 11.27
CA TYR A 272 5.94 6.45 9.93
C TYR A 272 6.43 7.91 9.90
N LYS A 273 6.11 8.71 10.92
CA LYS A 273 6.52 10.12 11.04
C LYS A 273 7.03 10.43 12.46
N PRO A 274 8.06 9.71 12.92
CA PRO A 274 8.53 9.85 14.31
C PRO A 274 9.09 11.23 14.63
N LEU A 275 9.75 11.91 13.69
CA LEU A 275 10.31 13.22 13.94
C LEU A 275 9.25 14.29 14.27
N PRO A 276 8.16 14.48 13.49
CA PRO A 276 7.08 15.37 13.90
C PRO A 276 6.44 14.99 15.24
N PHE A 277 6.33 13.71 15.53
CA PHE A 277 5.72 13.20 16.75
C PHE A 277 6.59 13.47 17.98
N PHE A 278 7.75 12.86 18.06
CA PHE A 278 8.65 13.00 19.22
C PHE A 278 9.33 14.37 19.27
N GLY A 279 9.75 14.89 18.12
CA GLY A 279 10.37 16.20 17.99
C GLY A 279 9.41 17.34 18.33
N GLY A 280 8.13 17.23 17.94
CA GLY A 280 7.10 18.20 18.32
C GLY A 280 6.90 18.26 19.82
N ILE A 281 6.72 17.11 20.48
CA ILE A 281 6.60 17.02 21.94
C ILE A 281 7.89 17.54 22.61
N GLY A 282 9.05 17.13 22.10
CA GLY A 282 10.35 17.57 22.58
C GLY A 282 10.54 19.08 22.50
N CYS A 283 10.15 19.71 21.40
CA CYS A 283 10.20 21.16 21.23
C CYS A 283 9.28 21.87 22.23
N VAL A 284 8.05 21.38 22.43
CA VAL A 284 7.11 21.99 23.43
C VAL A 284 7.68 21.93 24.84
N LEU A 285 8.21 20.77 25.26
CA LEU A 285 8.83 20.62 26.58
C LEU A 285 10.09 21.49 26.72
N GLY A 286 10.92 21.53 25.68
CA GLY A 286 12.13 22.35 25.66
C GLY A 286 11.82 23.84 25.77
N ILE A 287 10.86 24.34 24.98
CA ILE A 287 10.43 25.74 25.05
C ILE A 287 9.86 26.08 26.45
N LEU A 288 9.00 25.20 26.98
CA LEU A 288 8.45 25.39 28.34
C LEU A 288 9.58 25.45 29.39
N GLY A 289 10.56 24.54 29.30
CA GLY A 289 11.72 24.53 30.18
C GLY A 289 12.56 25.82 30.07
N VAL A 290 12.82 26.29 28.85
CA VAL A 290 13.55 27.53 28.59
C VAL A 290 12.81 28.75 29.14
N VAL A 291 11.49 28.83 28.97
CA VAL A 291 10.68 29.91 29.52
C VAL A 291 10.74 29.94 31.05
N LEU A 292 10.62 28.77 31.70
CA LEU A 292 10.75 28.64 33.15
C LEU A 292 12.15 29.00 33.64
N CYS A 293 13.21 28.58 32.96
CA CYS A 293 14.58 29.00 33.24
C CYS A 293 14.72 30.53 33.14
N GLY A 294 14.12 31.13 32.10
CA GLY A 294 14.12 32.58 31.91
C GLY A 294 13.51 33.35 33.09
N THR A 295 12.38 32.88 33.63
CA THR A 295 11.75 33.52 34.82
C THR A 295 12.66 33.48 36.05
N VAL A 296 13.35 32.34 36.28
CA VAL A 296 14.30 32.22 37.41
C VAL A 296 15.54 33.08 37.19
N THR A 297 16.00 33.21 35.95
CA THR A 297 17.16 34.07 35.61
C THR A 297 16.83 35.56 35.85
N VAL A 298 15.63 36.00 35.47
CA VAL A 298 15.17 37.39 35.76
C VAL A 298 15.07 37.65 37.27
N ASP A 299 14.52 36.70 38.04
CA ASP A 299 14.47 36.81 39.51
C ASP A 299 15.90 36.90 40.09
N PHE A 300 16.85 36.12 39.59
CA PHE A 300 18.24 36.19 40.02
C PHE A 300 18.91 37.55 39.72
N TRP A 301 18.68 38.10 38.53
CA TRP A 301 19.22 39.44 38.21
C TRP A 301 18.67 40.55 39.10
N ASN A 302 17.42 40.43 39.54
CA ASN A 302 16.79 41.44 40.40
C ASN A 302 17.18 41.31 41.89
N THR A 303 17.46 40.09 42.36
CA THR A 303 17.61 39.79 43.79
C THR A 303 19.02 39.30 44.18
N GLY A 304 19.84 38.88 43.20
CA GLY A 304 21.14 38.26 43.44
C GLY A 304 21.06 36.82 44.02
N MET A 305 19.84 36.29 44.18
CA MET A 305 19.63 34.94 44.77
C MET A 305 18.69 34.10 43.94
N VAL A 306 18.90 32.77 43.93
CA VAL A 306 18.01 31.80 43.27
C VAL A 306 16.89 31.41 44.27
N ALA A 307 15.86 32.25 44.37
CA ALA A 307 14.76 32.02 45.31
C ALA A 307 13.90 30.81 44.96
N ARG A 308 13.81 30.43 43.67
CA ARG A 308 12.95 29.34 43.17
C ARG A 308 13.77 28.14 42.69
N PHE A 309 14.66 27.60 43.55
CA PHE A 309 15.56 26.50 43.22
C PHE A 309 14.83 25.22 42.71
N PRO A 310 13.68 24.78 43.32
CA PRO A 310 12.92 23.66 42.76
C PRO A 310 12.40 23.89 41.32
N THR A 311 12.00 25.15 41.03
CA THR A 311 11.55 25.52 39.68
C THR A 311 12.70 25.43 38.67
N LEU A 312 13.92 25.85 39.04
CA LEU A 312 15.10 25.76 38.21
C LEU A 312 15.41 24.29 37.88
N ILE A 313 15.40 23.40 38.87
CA ILE A 313 15.61 21.95 38.64
C ILE A 313 14.56 21.40 37.70
N GLY A 314 13.27 21.68 37.93
CA GLY A 314 12.19 21.26 37.07
C GLY A 314 12.34 21.77 35.63
N ALA A 315 12.73 23.03 35.46
CA ALA A 315 12.95 23.64 34.17
C ALA A 315 14.11 22.96 33.37
N VAL A 316 15.25 22.72 34.07
CA VAL A 316 16.38 21.99 33.47
C VAL A 316 15.99 20.56 33.07
N MET A 317 15.23 19.86 33.93
CA MET A 317 14.70 18.53 33.62
C MET A 317 13.81 18.54 32.38
N LEU A 318 12.95 19.56 32.22
CA LEU A 318 12.11 19.70 31.02
C LEU A 318 12.94 19.94 29.76
N VAL A 319 14.00 20.76 29.83
CA VAL A 319 14.90 20.98 28.69
C VAL A 319 15.62 19.67 28.29
N ILE A 320 16.13 18.94 29.29
CA ILE A 320 16.82 17.66 29.03
C ILE A 320 15.84 16.64 28.44
N ALA A 321 14.64 16.50 29.01
CA ALA A 321 13.60 15.60 28.48
C ALA A 321 13.20 15.98 27.06
N GLY A 322 13.03 17.29 26.79
CA GLY A 322 12.74 17.80 25.44
C GLY A 322 13.84 17.47 24.44
N LEU A 323 15.10 17.65 24.81
CA LEU A 323 16.24 17.31 23.97
C LEU A 323 16.33 15.81 23.69
N LEU A 324 16.13 14.98 24.73
CA LEU A 324 16.12 13.51 24.56
C LEU A 324 15.00 13.05 23.61
N LEU A 325 13.80 13.59 23.74
CA LEU A 325 12.70 13.28 22.84
C LEU A 325 12.98 13.75 21.40
N PHE A 326 13.57 14.92 21.24
CA PHE A 326 13.95 15.43 19.91
C PHE A 326 14.98 14.52 19.24
N VAL A 327 16.05 14.15 19.95
CA VAL A 327 17.08 13.22 19.45
C VAL A 327 16.47 11.85 19.12
N THR A 328 15.60 11.34 19.99
CA THR A 328 14.85 10.10 19.73
C THR A 328 14.05 10.21 18.43
N GLY A 329 13.36 11.32 18.22
CA GLY A 329 12.62 11.57 16.97
C GLY A 329 13.49 11.55 15.73
N VAL A 330 14.69 12.18 15.80
CA VAL A 330 15.66 12.17 14.69
C VAL A 330 16.16 10.75 14.39
N VAL A 331 16.54 9.99 15.41
CA VAL A 331 17.03 8.61 15.24
C VAL A 331 15.97 7.72 14.60
N LEU A 332 14.74 7.76 15.13
CA LEU A 332 13.64 6.98 14.59
C LEU A 332 13.25 7.40 13.15
N ASP A 333 13.36 8.69 12.80
CA ASP A 333 13.11 9.18 11.45
C ASP A 333 14.14 8.65 10.44
N VAL A 334 15.39 8.56 10.85
CA VAL A 334 16.45 7.92 10.02
C VAL A 334 16.16 6.43 9.84
N MET A 335 15.72 5.73 10.89
CA MET A 335 15.34 4.31 10.81
C MET A 335 14.17 4.12 9.84
N ALA A 336 13.08 4.88 9.98
CA ALA A 336 11.92 4.81 9.08
C ALA A 336 12.29 5.10 7.61
N LYS A 337 13.21 6.03 7.36
CA LYS A 337 13.75 6.28 6.01
C LYS A 337 14.57 5.11 5.48
N ASN A 338 15.33 4.42 6.32
CA ASN A 338 16.08 3.24 5.92
C ASN A 338 15.16 2.05 5.63
N ASP A 339 14.13 1.85 6.42
CA ASP A 339 13.11 0.82 6.18
C ASP A 339 12.42 1.03 4.83
N ARG A 340 12.09 2.28 4.49
CA ARG A 340 11.54 2.62 3.18
C ARG A 340 12.50 2.34 2.02
N LYS A 341 13.80 2.59 2.19
CA LYS A 341 14.82 2.24 1.17
C LYS A 341 14.91 0.72 1.01
N ALA A 342 14.91 -0.03 2.13
CA ALA A 342 14.91 -1.49 2.11
C ALA A 342 13.69 -2.03 1.36
N PHE A 343 12.50 -1.50 1.64
CA PHE A 343 11.26 -1.85 0.92
C PHE A 343 11.39 -1.66 -0.60
N ILE A 344 11.93 -0.52 -1.06
CA ILE A 344 12.13 -0.26 -2.49
C ILE A 344 13.08 -1.28 -3.13
N VAL A 345 14.18 -1.61 -2.45
CA VAL A 345 15.15 -2.60 -2.96
C VAL A 345 14.54 -3.99 -3.01
N GLU A 346 13.81 -4.39 -1.97
CA GLU A 346 13.11 -5.68 -1.89
C GLU A 346 12.05 -5.81 -2.99
N THR A 347 11.20 -4.79 -3.17
CA THR A 347 10.18 -4.74 -4.22
C THR A 347 10.80 -4.85 -5.61
N ASN A 348 11.91 -4.16 -5.88
CA ASN A 348 12.62 -4.25 -7.15
C ASN A 348 13.22 -5.66 -7.37
N SER A 349 13.80 -6.26 -6.34
CA SER A 349 14.34 -7.62 -6.39
C SER A 349 13.24 -8.64 -6.68
N PHE A 350 12.09 -8.48 -6.05
CA PHE A 350 10.91 -9.32 -6.27
C PHE A 350 10.38 -9.21 -7.72
N ALA A 351 10.31 -8.00 -8.24
CA ALA A 351 9.92 -7.76 -9.63
C ALA A 351 10.90 -8.39 -10.64
N MET A 352 12.20 -8.39 -10.33
CA MET A 352 13.22 -9.05 -11.17
C MET A 352 13.06 -10.57 -11.16
N LEU A 353 12.88 -11.18 -9.98
CA LEU A 353 12.69 -12.63 -9.84
C LEU A 353 11.44 -13.10 -10.60
N ARG A 354 10.34 -12.35 -10.53
CA ARG A 354 9.10 -12.65 -11.28
C ARG A 354 9.34 -12.59 -12.78
N ARG A 355 10.08 -11.61 -13.29
CA ARG A 355 10.44 -11.51 -14.71
C ARG A 355 11.29 -12.69 -15.16
N GLN A 356 12.24 -13.14 -14.36
CA GLN A 356 13.05 -14.33 -14.66
C GLN A 356 12.19 -15.59 -14.69
N HIS A 357 11.32 -15.79 -13.71
CA HIS A 357 10.42 -16.94 -13.68
C HIS A 357 9.51 -17.00 -14.90
N ASN A 358 8.91 -15.87 -15.31
CA ASN A 358 8.09 -15.80 -16.53
C ASN A 358 8.91 -16.05 -17.79
N HIS A 359 10.19 -15.64 -17.82
CA HIS A 359 11.08 -15.92 -18.96
C HIS A 359 11.51 -17.39 -19.04
N ASP A 360 11.73 -18.04 -17.90
CA ASP A 360 12.13 -19.45 -17.81
C ASP A 360 10.95 -20.40 -18.09
N THR A 361 9.73 -19.96 -17.75
CA THR A 361 8.50 -20.72 -18.01
C THR A 361 8.08 -20.66 -19.49
N PHE A 362 8.44 -19.58 -20.19
CA PHE A 362 8.24 -19.39 -21.63
C PHE A 362 9.56 -19.00 -22.29
N PRO A 363 10.48 -19.97 -22.51
CA PRO A 363 11.72 -19.67 -23.21
C PRO A 363 11.35 -19.22 -24.63
N THR A 364 11.69 -17.97 -24.96
CA THR A 364 11.67 -17.53 -26.35
C THR A 364 12.56 -18.47 -27.14
N SER A 365 11.95 -19.37 -27.89
CA SER A 365 12.67 -20.24 -28.83
C SER A 365 13.43 -19.33 -29.79
N HIS A 366 14.73 -19.20 -29.56
CA HIS A 366 15.63 -18.64 -30.55
C HIS A 366 15.65 -19.61 -31.74
N VAL A 367 14.98 -19.25 -32.83
CA VAL A 367 15.22 -19.77 -34.19
C VAL A 367 15.74 -18.63 -35.03
#